data_1c2fa1c9045913d00589d8cb9477add1
#
_entry.id   1c2fa1c9045913d00589d8cb9477add1
#
_cell.length_a   1.000
_cell.length_b   1.000
_cell.length_c   1.000
_cell.angle_alpha   90.00
_cell.angle_beta   90.00
_cell.angle_gamma   90.00
#
_symmetry.space_group_name_H-M   'P 1'
#
loop_
_entity.id
_entity.type
_entity.pdbx_description
1 polymer ?
#
loop_
_entity_poly.entity_id
_entity_poly.type
_entity_poly.pdbx_seq_one_letter_code
_entity_poly.pdbx_strand_id
1 'polypeptide(L)'
;MPRNKKPTLKRRKDGRYKCKWHDVQFYGNTPEEAFAARDMYREETERGFSRRQTVSEYALPWLKRSFPSVSDSTYTGLAIHLQHLLDSIGEKQLSEVLPSDLKKVYAEQYRGLSNSYILAAKQLFCALFDSAQADRLITSNPARDKTAKPSKGKKPKERILTARQREYIETLCTDHRMHPAVMVMLYAGLRPQECKALNIGRDVDFERNIIIVQETAHVDGTKYEISGDMKTAWSKRAVPLFPPLKAALKGREGMLITSAHGKPITQSSWKVAWRSYLFCMESAINGTSKRWYGKTKDHKIKKAAGNLPPWIDFDIVPYTLRHAFCAFCRDNGVDINTCRRWMGHSDLKMILRVYDSVSSDREQNEREKVEKQWNRVQNGVQDETGT
;
A
#
# COMPACT_ATOMS: atom_id res chain seq x y z
N MET A 1 -58.48 -14.61 -15.57
CA MET A 1 -57.31 -15.50 -15.56
C MET A 1 -57.62 -16.69 -14.63
N PRO A 2 -57.47 -17.97 -15.06
CA PRO A 2 -57.78 -19.10 -14.21
C PRO A 2 -56.80 -19.15 -13.03
N ARG A 3 -57.31 -19.17 -11.80
CA ARG A 3 -56.54 -19.44 -10.58
C ARG A 3 -55.95 -20.85 -10.67
N ASN A 4 -54.63 -20.97 -10.92
CA ASN A 4 -53.92 -22.24 -10.80
C ASN A 4 -54.04 -22.73 -9.35
N LYS A 5 -54.95 -23.69 -9.13
CA LYS A 5 -55.07 -24.39 -7.84
C LYS A 5 -53.77 -25.17 -7.61
N LYS A 6 -53.04 -24.82 -6.56
CA LYS A 6 -51.86 -25.59 -6.16
C LYS A 6 -52.30 -27.05 -5.88
N PRO A 7 -51.54 -28.06 -6.37
CA PRO A 7 -51.91 -29.46 -6.16
C PRO A 7 -51.94 -29.80 -4.66
N THR A 8 -52.87 -30.59 -4.22
CA THR A 8 -52.99 -31.03 -2.83
C THR A 8 -51.93 -32.07 -2.52
N LEU A 9 -51.04 -31.75 -1.59
CA LEU A 9 -49.97 -32.66 -1.14
C LEU A 9 -50.51 -33.68 -0.13
N LYS A 10 -50.08 -34.95 -0.25
CA LYS A 10 -50.39 -35.99 0.75
C LYS A 10 -49.37 -35.93 1.89
N ARG A 11 -49.87 -36.06 3.14
CA ARG A 11 -49.01 -36.14 4.32
C ARG A 11 -48.29 -37.50 4.34
N ARG A 12 -46.99 -37.48 4.58
CA ARG A 12 -46.14 -38.67 4.64
C ARG A 12 -46.26 -39.37 6.01
N LYS A 13 -45.70 -40.58 6.11
CA LYS A 13 -45.64 -41.34 7.38
C LYS A 13 -44.80 -40.60 8.44
N ASP A 14 -43.82 -39.80 8.02
CA ASP A 14 -42.98 -38.98 8.91
C ASP A 14 -43.63 -37.64 9.33
N GLY A 15 -44.90 -37.44 9.00
CA GLY A 15 -45.69 -36.28 9.37
C GLY A 15 -45.50 -35.05 8.48
N ARG A 16 -44.54 -35.06 7.55
CA ARG A 16 -44.23 -33.93 6.66
C ARG A 16 -44.95 -34.04 5.32
N TYR A 17 -45.06 -32.91 4.62
CA TYR A 17 -45.53 -32.82 3.24
C TYR A 17 -44.34 -32.74 2.30
N LYS A 18 -44.46 -33.30 1.08
CA LYS A 18 -43.40 -33.36 0.08
C LYS A 18 -43.91 -32.82 -1.25
N CYS A 19 -43.15 -31.92 -1.86
CA CYS A 19 -43.29 -31.55 -3.26
C CYS A 19 -41.97 -31.76 -4.01
N LYS A 20 -42.01 -31.67 -5.35
CA LYS A 20 -40.85 -31.89 -6.21
C LYS A 20 -40.79 -30.79 -7.26
N TRP A 21 -39.58 -30.37 -7.63
CA TRP A 21 -39.30 -29.56 -8.81
C TRP A 21 -38.01 -30.07 -9.47
N HIS A 22 -38.13 -30.51 -10.70
CA HIS A 22 -37.11 -31.34 -11.37
C HIS A 22 -36.72 -32.54 -10.49
N ASP A 23 -35.42 -32.74 -10.23
CA ASP A 23 -34.92 -33.86 -9.42
C ASP A 23 -34.79 -33.53 -7.92
N VAL A 24 -35.14 -32.29 -7.53
CA VAL A 24 -35.02 -31.81 -6.14
C VAL A 24 -36.37 -31.99 -5.41
N GLN A 25 -36.28 -32.48 -4.17
CA GLN A 25 -37.43 -32.74 -3.30
C GLN A 25 -37.45 -31.75 -2.15
N PHE A 26 -38.62 -31.18 -1.86
CA PHE A 26 -38.83 -30.19 -0.80
C PHE A 26 -39.79 -30.73 0.24
N TYR A 27 -39.52 -30.43 1.48
CA TYR A 27 -40.29 -30.91 2.63
C TYR A 27 -40.70 -29.72 3.50
N GLY A 28 -41.90 -29.81 4.13
CA GLY A 28 -42.43 -28.85 5.08
C GLY A 28 -43.36 -29.52 6.07
N ASN A 29 -43.59 -28.92 7.22
CA ASN A 29 -44.58 -29.42 8.20
C ASN A 29 -46.00 -29.11 7.75
N THR A 30 -46.17 -28.14 6.84
CA THR A 30 -47.44 -27.83 6.14
C THR A 30 -47.23 -27.89 4.62
N PRO A 31 -48.30 -28.05 3.83
CA PRO A 31 -48.21 -27.96 2.36
C PRO A 31 -47.65 -26.63 1.88
N GLU A 32 -48.03 -25.54 2.56
CA GLU A 32 -47.58 -24.18 2.25
C GLU A 32 -46.08 -24.04 2.44
N GLU A 33 -45.49 -24.57 3.51
CA GLU A 33 -44.05 -24.57 3.76
C GLU A 33 -43.29 -25.37 2.68
N ALA A 34 -43.81 -26.55 2.28
CA ALA A 34 -43.19 -27.36 1.23
C ALA A 34 -43.22 -26.62 -0.12
N PHE A 35 -44.32 -25.96 -0.47
CA PHE A 35 -44.43 -25.16 -1.68
C PHE A 35 -43.56 -23.90 -1.61
N ALA A 36 -43.52 -23.21 -0.47
CA ALA A 36 -42.67 -22.03 -0.30
C ALA A 36 -41.17 -22.37 -0.49
N ALA A 37 -40.72 -23.50 0.08
CA ALA A 37 -39.35 -23.97 -0.11
C ALA A 37 -39.02 -24.29 -1.58
N ARG A 38 -39.98 -24.94 -2.30
CA ARG A 38 -39.86 -25.22 -3.75
C ARG A 38 -39.84 -23.94 -4.57
N ASP A 39 -40.78 -23.03 -4.32
CA ASP A 39 -40.91 -21.80 -5.13
C ASP A 39 -39.73 -20.87 -4.91
N MET A 40 -39.21 -20.81 -3.70
CA MET A 40 -37.96 -20.08 -3.39
C MET A 40 -36.75 -20.68 -4.11
N TYR A 41 -36.59 -22.02 -4.12
CA TYR A 41 -35.55 -22.71 -4.86
C TYR A 41 -35.67 -22.49 -6.38
N ARG A 42 -36.90 -22.52 -6.90
CA ARG A 42 -37.19 -22.26 -8.32
C ARG A 42 -36.82 -20.84 -8.71
N GLU A 43 -37.22 -19.84 -7.93
CA GLU A 43 -36.86 -18.44 -8.18
C GLU A 43 -35.34 -18.23 -8.14
N GLU A 44 -34.63 -18.85 -7.20
CA GLU A 44 -33.17 -18.80 -7.08
C GLU A 44 -32.48 -19.43 -8.31
N THR A 45 -32.99 -20.58 -8.79
CA THR A 45 -32.45 -21.30 -9.95
C THR A 45 -32.75 -20.55 -11.26
N GLU A 46 -33.96 -19.99 -11.43
CA GLU A 46 -34.32 -19.19 -12.60
C GLU A 46 -33.54 -17.86 -12.66
N ARG A 47 -33.07 -17.35 -11.53
CA ARG A 47 -32.14 -16.19 -11.46
C ARG A 47 -30.68 -16.55 -11.69
N GLY A 48 -30.37 -17.83 -11.92
CA GLY A 48 -29.00 -18.30 -12.17
C GLY A 48 -28.11 -18.41 -10.92
N PHE A 49 -28.71 -18.32 -9.71
CA PHE A 49 -28.01 -18.50 -8.44
C PHE A 49 -28.41 -19.82 -7.80
N SER A 50 -27.47 -20.74 -7.68
CA SER A 50 -27.69 -22.01 -6.98
C SER A 50 -27.13 -21.92 -5.56
N ARG A 51 -27.92 -22.32 -4.54
CA ARG A 51 -27.43 -22.49 -3.15
C ARG A 51 -26.31 -23.52 -3.02
N ARG A 52 -26.09 -24.34 -4.06
CA ARG A 52 -25.00 -25.31 -4.13
C ARG A 52 -23.74 -24.76 -4.77
N GLN A 53 -23.69 -23.44 -5.00
CA GLN A 53 -22.54 -22.78 -5.61
C GLN A 53 -21.34 -22.81 -4.64
N THR A 54 -20.18 -23.23 -5.16
CA THR A 54 -18.93 -23.21 -4.40
C THR A 54 -18.39 -21.78 -4.25
N VAL A 55 -17.44 -21.60 -3.32
CA VAL A 55 -16.75 -20.31 -3.15
C VAL A 55 -16.05 -19.90 -4.44
N SER A 56 -15.38 -20.84 -5.14
CA SER A 56 -14.70 -20.57 -6.42
C SER A 56 -15.65 -20.10 -7.51
N GLU A 57 -16.78 -20.82 -7.69
CA GLU A 57 -17.77 -20.50 -8.73
C GLU A 57 -18.39 -19.12 -8.55
N TYR A 58 -18.58 -18.68 -7.30
CA TYR A 58 -19.10 -17.34 -7.01
C TYR A 58 -18.03 -16.25 -7.06
N ALA A 59 -16.88 -16.47 -6.43
CA ALA A 59 -15.89 -15.46 -6.15
C ALA A 59 -15.15 -14.97 -7.42
N LEU A 60 -14.87 -15.87 -8.39
CA LEU A 60 -14.15 -15.50 -9.61
C LEU A 60 -14.95 -14.52 -10.51
N PRO A 61 -16.25 -14.79 -10.85
CA PRO A 61 -17.08 -13.82 -11.55
C PRO A 61 -17.34 -12.55 -10.73
N TRP A 62 -17.51 -12.70 -9.40
CA TRP A 62 -17.74 -11.57 -8.49
C TRP A 62 -16.60 -10.56 -8.52
N LEU A 63 -15.34 -11.01 -8.47
CA LEU A 63 -14.19 -10.11 -8.49
C LEU A 63 -14.20 -9.21 -9.75
N LYS A 64 -14.49 -9.78 -10.92
CA LYS A 64 -14.58 -9.03 -12.18
C LYS A 64 -15.70 -7.99 -12.17
N ARG A 65 -16.87 -8.35 -11.64
CA ARG A 65 -18.04 -7.45 -11.57
C ARG A 65 -17.85 -6.33 -10.57
N SER A 66 -17.27 -6.63 -9.42
CA SER A 66 -17.19 -5.69 -8.29
C SER A 66 -16.08 -4.65 -8.44
N PHE A 67 -15.06 -4.92 -9.26
CA PHE A 67 -13.90 -4.05 -9.41
C PHE A 67 -13.54 -3.76 -10.89
N PRO A 68 -14.51 -3.29 -11.72
CA PRO A 68 -14.29 -3.12 -13.16
C PRO A 68 -13.33 -1.96 -13.50
N SER A 69 -13.19 -0.98 -12.61
CA SER A 69 -12.44 0.28 -12.88
C SER A 69 -11.22 0.45 -11.98
N VAL A 70 -10.74 -0.60 -11.32
CA VAL A 70 -9.51 -0.50 -10.51
C VAL A 70 -8.27 -0.67 -11.40
N SER A 71 -7.15 -0.06 -10.97
CA SER A 71 -5.88 -0.24 -11.67
C SER A 71 -5.43 -1.71 -11.65
N ASP A 72 -4.70 -2.16 -12.67
CA ASP A 72 -4.17 -3.52 -12.79
C ASP A 72 -3.39 -3.97 -11.56
N SER A 73 -2.59 -3.09 -10.98
CA SER A 73 -1.85 -3.40 -9.74
C SER A 73 -2.78 -3.64 -8.55
N THR A 74 -3.89 -2.91 -8.46
CA THR A 74 -4.91 -3.10 -7.41
C THR A 74 -5.65 -4.42 -7.66
N TYR A 75 -6.07 -4.66 -8.91
CA TYR A 75 -6.75 -5.90 -9.28
C TYR A 75 -5.88 -7.13 -8.99
N THR A 76 -4.60 -7.09 -9.36
CA THR A 76 -3.64 -8.15 -9.06
C THR A 76 -3.53 -8.40 -7.56
N GLY A 77 -3.47 -7.34 -6.75
CA GLY A 77 -3.45 -7.46 -5.29
C GLY A 77 -4.71 -8.14 -4.74
N LEU A 78 -5.89 -7.76 -5.24
CA LEU A 78 -7.17 -8.37 -4.87
C LEU A 78 -7.22 -9.84 -5.32
N ALA A 79 -6.77 -10.14 -6.54
CA ALA A 79 -6.73 -11.50 -7.08
C ALA A 79 -5.82 -12.44 -6.25
N ILE A 80 -4.67 -11.95 -5.76
CA ILE A 80 -3.78 -12.71 -4.86
C ILE A 80 -4.51 -13.04 -3.55
N HIS A 81 -5.18 -12.07 -2.93
CA HIS A 81 -5.94 -12.33 -1.71
C HIS A 81 -7.09 -13.31 -1.95
N LEU A 82 -7.78 -13.18 -3.09
CA LEU A 82 -8.83 -14.13 -3.46
C LEU A 82 -8.26 -15.52 -3.67
N GLN A 83 -7.12 -15.67 -4.37
CA GLN A 83 -6.47 -16.97 -4.57
C GLN A 83 -6.13 -17.65 -3.24
N HIS A 84 -5.61 -16.91 -2.25
CA HIS A 84 -5.38 -17.47 -0.90
C HIS A 84 -6.65 -18.00 -0.24
N LEU A 85 -7.79 -17.37 -0.47
CA LEU A 85 -9.08 -17.88 0.01
C LEU A 85 -9.47 -19.16 -0.73
N LEU A 86 -9.36 -19.16 -2.06
CA LEU A 86 -9.74 -20.30 -2.91
C LEU A 86 -8.84 -21.51 -2.68
N ASP A 87 -7.56 -21.34 -2.45
CA ASP A 87 -6.63 -22.43 -2.13
C ASP A 87 -7.03 -23.19 -0.85
N SER A 88 -7.72 -22.52 0.08
CA SER A 88 -8.10 -23.11 1.35
C SER A 88 -9.54 -23.61 1.39
N ILE A 89 -10.48 -22.88 0.76
CA ILE A 89 -11.94 -23.17 0.85
C ILE A 89 -12.69 -23.04 -0.48
N GLY A 90 -11.97 -22.97 -1.61
CA GLY A 90 -12.58 -22.74 -2.92
C GLY A 90 -13.64 -23.75 -3.32
N GLU A 91 -13.43 -25.03 -3.01
CA GLU A 91 -14.34 -26.15 -3.30
C GLU A 91 -15.50 -26.28 -2.31
N LYS A 92 -15.48 -25.51 -1.21
CA LYS A 92 -16.53 -25.56 -0.21
C LYS A 92 -17.79 -24.83 -0.72
N GLN A 93 -18.96 -25.33 -0.37
CA GLN A 93 -20.22 -24.63 -0.70
C GLN A 93 -20.28 -23.30 0.10
N LEU A 94 -20.73 -22.23 -0.54
CA LEU A 94 -20.87 -20.91 0.10
C LEU A 94 -21.71 -20.96 1.38
N SER A 95 -22.79 -21.74 1.37
CA SER A 95 -23.70 -21.91 2.51
C SER A 95 -23.10 -22.68 3.68
N GLU A 96 -21.99 -23.38 3.47
CA GLU A 96 -21.30 -24.21 4.47
C GLU A 96 -20.03 -23.55 5.03
N VAL A 97 -19.70 -22.36 4.55
CA VAL A 97 -18.52 -21.63 5.04
C VAL A 97 -18.77 -21.13 6.47
N LEU A 98 -17.94 -21.58 7.38
CA LEU A 98 -17.99 -21.19 8.79
C LEU A 98 -16.93 -20.11 9.11
N PRO A 99 -17.14 -19.31 10.17
CA PRO A 99 -16.11 -18.38 10.66
C PRO A 99 -14.76 -19.06 10.98
N SER A 100 -14.80 -20.32 11.42
CA SER A 100 -13.60 -21.14 11.70
C SER A 100 -12.77 -21.43 10.43
N ASP A 101 -13.42 -21.57 9.28
CA ASP A 101 -12.72 -21.78 8.01
C ASP A 101 -11.88 -20.54 7.67
N LEU A 102 -12.46 -19.35 7.80
CA LEU A 102 -11.75 -18.10 7.56
C LEU A 102 -10.59 -17.88 8.55
N LYS A 103 -10.81 -18.27 9.82
CA LYS A 103 -9.72 -18.26 10.81
C LYS A 103 -8.57 -19.16 10.39
N LYS A 104 -8.86 -20.33 9.80
CA LYS A 104 -7.86 -21.26 9.26
C LYS A 104 -7.12 -20.64 8.06
N VAL A 105 -7.85 -20.02 7.11
CA VAL A 105 -7.27 -19.28 5.98
C VAL A 105 -6.26 -18.25 6.48
N TYR A 106 -6.62 -17.43 7.48
CA TYR A 106 -5.69 -16.44 8.05
C TYR A 106 -4.48 -17.09 8.72
N ALA A 107 -4.64 -18.19 9.41
CA ALA A 107 -3.54 -18.89 10.08
C ALA A 107 -2.56 -19.50 9.11
N GLU A 108 -3.03 -20.05 7.99
CA GLU A 108 -2.22 -20.75 6.99
C GLU A 108 -1.59 -19.76 5.99
N GLN A 109 -2.38 -18.87 5.40
CA GLN A 109 -1.96 -18.02 4.28
C GLN A 109 -1.35 -16.67 4.72
N TYR A 110 -1.67 -16.18 5.93
CA TYR A 110 -1.29 -14.84 6.38
C TYR A 110 -0.37 -14.82 7.60
N ARG A 111 0.11 -15.98 8.03
CA ARG A 111 1.04 -16.08 9.17
C ARG A 111 2.31 -15.28 8.94
N GLY A 112 2.61 -14.38 9.85
CA GLY A 112 3.86 -13.60 9.83
C GLY A 112 3.88 -12.45 8.82
N LEU A 113 2.76 -12.16 8.13
CA LEU A 113 2.62 -11.03 7.23
C LEU A 113 2.27 -9.73 7.99
N SER A 114 2.32 -8.60 7.31
CA SER A 114 2.01 -7.30 7.92
C SER A 114 0.53 -7.16 8.26
N ASN A 115 0.24 -6.38 9.31
CA ASN A 115 -1.14 -6.15 9.73
C ASN A 115 -1.98 -5.48 8.63
N SER A 116 -1.41 -4.56 7.85
CA SER A 116 -2.10 -3.89 6.74
C SER A 116 -2.47 -4.86 5.61
N TYR A 117 -1.59 -5.82 5.29
CA TYR A 117 -1.86 -6.85 4.29
C TYR A 117 -2.99 -7.79 4.72
N ILE A 118 -2.99 -8.19 6.00
CA ILE A 118 -4.06 -9.01 6.58
C ILE A 118 -5.40 -8.28 6.58
N LEU A 119 -5.40 -6.97 6.91
CA LEU A 119 -6.61 -6.15 6.90
C LEU A 119 -7.18 -5.98 5.48
N ALA A 120 -6.34 -5.85 4.46
CA ALA A 120 -6.78 -5.80 3.07
C ALA A 120 -7.50 -7.09 2.65
N ALA A 121 -6.95 -8.25 3.00
CA ALA A 121 -7.60 -9.53 2.79
C ALA A 121 -8.95 -9.62 3.52
N LYS A 122 -8.99 -9.20 4.78
CA LYS A 122 -10.23 -9.18 5.56
C LYS A 122 -11.30 -8.32 4.91
N GLN A 123 -10.95 -7.13 4.42
CA GLN A 123 -11.88 -6.25 3.72
C GLN A 123 -12.44 -6.92 2.47
N LEU A 124 -11.58 -7.56 1.67
CA LEU A 124 -12.01 -8.30 0.48
C LEU A 124 -12.96 -9.45 0.83
N PHE A 125 -12.63 -10.26 1.84
CA PHE A 125 -13.45 -11.39 2.25
C PHE A 125 -14.80 -10.91 2.81
N CYS A 126 -14.81 -9.85 3.61
CA CYS A 126 -16.08 -9.25 4.06
C CYS A 126 -16.94 -8.80 2.87
N ALA A 127 -16.35 -8.10 1.88
CA ALA A 127 -17.08 -7.64 0.71
C ALA A 127 -17.63 -8.79 -0.15
N LEU A 128 -16.86 -9.87 -0.33
CA LEU A 128 -17.28 -11.06 -1.06
C LEU A 128 -18.51 -11.71 -0.40
N PHE A 129 -18.44 -11.96 0.90
CA PHE A 129 -19.53 -12.61 1.62
C PHE A 129 -20.72 -11.67 1.90
N ASP A 130 -20.50 -10.33 1.98
CA ASP A 130 -21.61 -9.36 1.97
C ASP A 130 -22.40 -9.43 0.66
N SER A 131 -21.70 -9.53 -0.47
CA SER A 131 -22.33 -9.69 -1.77
C SER A 131 -23.10 -11.02 -1.87
N ALA A 132 -22.50 -12.12 -1.41
CA ALA A 132 -23.16 -13.42 -1.39
C ALA A 132 -24.41 -13.43 -0.49
N GLN A 133 -24.39 -12.67 0.61
CA GLN A 133 -25.56 -12.49 1.48
C GLN A 133 -26.64 -11.63 0.82
N ALA A 134 -26.25 -10.54 0.13
CA ALA A 134 -27.17 -9.71 -0.64
C ALA A 134 -27.84 -10.50 -1.78
N ASP A 135 -27.07 -11.40 -2.42
CA ASP A 135 -27.56 -12.33 -3.45
C ASP A 135 -28.38 -13.51 -2.85
N ARG A 136 -28.58 -13.53 -1.53
CA ARG A 136 -29.34 -14.56 -0.77
C ARG A 136 -28.78 -15.98 -0.88
N LEU A 137 -27.50 -16.12 -1.20
CA LEU A 137 -26.80 -17.41 -1.25
C LEU A 137 -26.43 -17.93 0.14
N ILE A 138 -26.22 -17.00 1.08
CA ILE A 138 -25.93 -17.27 2.50
C ILE A 138 -26.84 -16.43 3.39
N THR A 139 -27.09 -16.90 4.60
CA THR A 139 -27.95 -16.20 5.56
C THR A 139 -27.20 -15.13 6.37
N SER A 140 -25.90 -15.32 6.58
CA SER A 140 -25.05 -14.41 7.33
C SER A 140 -23.64 -14.41 6.76
N ASN A 141 -22.91 -13.28 6.91
CA ASN A 141 -21.54 -13.16 6.47
C ASN A 141 -20.56 -13.75 7.48
N PRO A 142 -19.89 -14.89 7.19
CA PRO A 142 -18.95 -15.52 8.12
C PRO A 142 -17.70 -14.68 8.38
N ALA A 143 -17.31 -13.78 7.45
CA ALA A 143 -16.12 -12.92 7.60
C ALA A 143 -16.35 -11.74 8.57
N ARG A 144 -17.59 -11.40 8.88
CA ARG A 144 -17.94 -10.38 9.87
C ARG A 144 -18.05 -10.92 11.28
N ASP A 145 -18.10 -12.23 11.44
CA ASP A 145 -18.16 -12.87 12.75
C ASP A 145 -16.91 -12.54 13.59
N LYS A 146 -17.10 -12.32 14.90
CA LYS A 146 -16.02 -11.98 15.82
C LYS A 146 -14.98 -13.09 15.95
N THR A 147 -15.37 -14.33 15.76
CA THR A 147 -14.50 -15.51 15.84
C THR A 147 -13.63 -15.71 14.61
N ALA A 148 -14.01 -15.12 13.45
CA ALA A 148 -13.24 -15.12 12.21
C ALA A 148 -12.08 -14.07 12.19
N LYS A 149 -11.81 -13.42 13.31
CA LYS A 149 -10.76 -12.38 13.36
C LYS A 149 -9.39 -12.99 13.10
N PRO A 150 -8.59 -12.39 12.18
CA PRO A 150 -7.20 -12.77 12.02
C PRO A 150 -6.38 -12.42 13.26
N SER A 151 -5.29 -13.17 13.49
CA SER A 151 -4.27 -12.78 14.46
C SER A 151 -3.60 -11.46 14.06
N LYS A 152 -3.11 -10.71 15.02
CA LYS A 152 -2.35 -9.47 14.75
C LYS A 152 -1.12 -9.80 13.90
N GLY A 153 -1.00 -9.11 12.77
CA GLY A 153 0.17 -9.22 11.91
C GLY A 153 1.40 -8.51 12.49
N LYS A 154 2.52 -8.65 11.81
CA LYS A 154 3.75 -7.94 12.19
C LYS A 154 3.54 -6.44 12.10
N LYS A 155 4.01 -5.72 13.13
CA LYS A 155 4.11 -4.26 13.06
C LYS A 155 5.11 -3.88 11.95
N PRO A 156 4.85 -2.80 11.20
CA PRO A 156 5.85 -2.26 10.27
C PRO A 156 7.14 -1.97 11.02
N LYS A 157 8.29 -2.34 10.43
CA LYS A 157 9.58 -1.88 10.93
C LYS A 157 9.64 -0.37 10.68
N GLU A 158 9.71 0.41 11.71
CA GLU A 158 9.92 1.85 11.59
C GLU A 158 11.36 2.06 11.07
N ARG A 159 11.48 2.76 9.96
CA ARG A 159 12.76 3.11 9.35
C ARG A 159 12.91 4.63 9.37
N ILE A 160 13.54 5.11 10.41
CA ILE A 160 13.90 6.53 10.56
C ILE A 160 15.32 6.70 10.04
N LEU A 161 15.53 7.67 9.17
CA LEU A 161 16.86 8.02 8.68
C LEU A 161 17.61 8.76 9.78
N THR A 162 18.74 8.21 10.24
CA THR A 162 19.59 8.86 11.24
C THR A 162 20.42 9.99 10.58
N ALA A 163 20.91 10.95 11.38
CA ALA A 163 21.78 12.01 10.91
C ALA A 163 23.03 11.42 10.22
N ARG A 164 23.63 10.38 10.81
CA ARG A 164 24.81 9.69 10.24
C ARG A 164 24.50 9.01 8.91
N GLN A 165 23.31 8.40 8.76
CA GLN A 165 22.91 7.82 7.47
C GLN A 165 22.68 8.88 6.41
N ARG A 166 22.17 10.06 6.80
CA ARG A 166 22.04 11.21 5.89
C ARG A 166 23.41 11.67 5.41
N GLU A 167 24.36 11.86 6.31
CA GLU A 167 25.76 12.22 5.98
C GLU A 167 26.38 11.21 5.00
N TYR A 168 26.19 9.91 5.23
CA TYR A 168 26.65 8.88 4.30
C TYR A 168 26.02 9.03 2.91
N ILE A 169 24.71 9.32 2.82
CA ILE A 169 24.04 9.54 1.54
C ILE A 169 24.64 10.76 0.80
N GLU A 170 24.95 11.81 1.51
CA GLU A 170 25.46 13.05 0.94
C GLU A 170 26.94 12.93 0.48
N THR A 171 27.72 12.09 1.14
CA THR A 171 29.18 12.03 0.95
C THR A 171 29.69 10.79 0.24
N LEU A 172 28.97 9.65 0.34
CA LEU A 172 29.41 8.37 -0.21
C LEU A 172 28.64 8.02 -1.49
N CYS A 173 29.30 7.29 -2.39
CA CYS A 173 28.69 6.78 -3.64
C CYS A 173 27.97 7.83 -4.48
N THR A 174 28.44 9.08 -4.48
CA THR A 174 27.84 10.21 -5.22
C THR A 174 27.89 10.03 -6.73
N ASP A 175 28.81 9.21 -7.23
CA ASP A 175 28.97 8.80 -8.64
C ASP A 175 28.01 7.65 -9.04
N HIS A 176 27.34 7.04 -8.09
CA HIS A 176 26.42 5.95 -8.39
C HIS A 176 25.16 6.47 -9.11
N ARG A 177 24.77 5.81 -10.21
CA ARG A 177 23.62 6.24 -11.06
C ARG A 177 22.30 6.42 -10.31
N MET A 178 22.11 5.78 -9.15
CA MET A 178 20.92 5.92 -8.31
C MET A 178 20.99 7.15 -7.40
N HIS A 179 22.16 7.70 -7.16
CA HIS A 179 22.36 8.80 -6.21
C HIS A 179 21.46 10.02 -6.49
N PRO A 180 21.31 10.52 -7.74
CA PRO A 180 20.40 11.64 -8.02
C PRO A 180 18.94 11.36 -7.60
N ALA A 181 18.46 10.14 -7.84
CA ALA A 181 17.11 9.76 -7.42
C ALA A 181 16.97 9.66 -5.89
N VAL A 182 18.03 9.21 -5.21
CA VAL A 182 18.11 9.21 -3.74
C VAL A 182 18.04 10.63 -3.19
N MET A 183 18.78 11.56 -3.76
CA MET A 183 18.78 12.98 -3.37
C MET A 183 17.43 13.65 -3.63
N VAL A 184 16.77 13.35 -4.75
CA VAL A 184 15.42 13.85 -5.06
C VAL A 184 14.39 13.32 -4.04
N MET A 185 14.46 12.05 -3.66
CA MET A 185 13.57 11.50 -2.64
C MET A 185 13.83 12.09 -1.26
N LEU A 186 15.11 12.37 -0.92
CA LEU A 186 15.52 12.90 0.38
C LEU A 186 15.22 14.40 0.54
N TYR A 187 15.40 15.22 -0.51
CA TYR A 187 15.32 16.68 -0.43
C TYR A 187 14.16 17.32 -1.19
N ALA A 188 13.43 16.55 -1.98
CA ALA A 188 12.19 17.00 -2.63
C ALA A 188 11.00 16.08 -2.29
N GLY A 189 11.23 14.99 -1.57
CA GLY A 189 10.18 14.09 -1.11
C GLY A 189 9.40 13.40 -2.22
N LEU A 190 9.93 13.25 -3.44
CA LEU A 190 9.25 12.60 -4.55
C LEU A 190 9.01 11.11 -4.29
N ARG A 191 7.93 10.58 -4.87
CA ARG A 191 7.69 9.14 -4.88
C ARG A 191 8.65 8.44 -5.85
N PRO A 192 9.02 7.17 -5.63
CA PRO A 192 9.87 6.44 -6.57
C PRO A 192 9.36 6.44 -8.02
N GLN A 193 8.05 6.43 -8.21
CA GLN A 193 7.45 6.47 -9.55
C GLN A 193 7.56 7.87 -10.21
N GLU A 194 7.47 8.93 -9.41
CA GLU A 194 7.70 10.30 -9.86
C GLU A 194 9.18 10.50 -10.24
N CYS A 195 10.12 9.96 -9.44
CA CYS A 195 11.55 9.99 -9.76
C CYS A 195 11.89 9.30 -11.09
N LYS A 196 11.17 8.22 -11.45
CA LYS A 196 11.38 7.52 -12.71
C LYS A 196 10.89 8.31 -13.92
N ALA A 197 9.92 9.21 -13.74
CA ALA A 197 9.34 10.03 -14.80
C ALA A 197 10.01 11.40 -14.92
N LEU A 198 10.79 11.82 -13.91
CA LEU A 198 11.39 13.14 -13.85
C LEU A 198 12.44 13.33 -14.96
N ASN A 199 12.27 14.38 -15.77
CA ASN A 199 13.23 14.82 -16.77
C ASN A 199 13.87 16.13 -16.30
N ILE A 200 15.18 16.13 -16.09
CA ILE A 200 15.90 17.26 -15.50
C ILE A 200 15.79 18.51 -16.38
N GLY A 201 16.03 18.39 -17.69
CA GLY A 201 15.96 19.53 -18.60
C GLY A 201 14.58 20.17 -18.76
N ARG A 202 13.50 19.40 -18.51
CA ARG A 202 12.13 19.86 -18.63
C ARG A 202 11.52 20.30 -17.29
N ASP A 203 11.82 19.53 -16.22
CA ASP A 203 11.07 19.61 -14.97
C ASP A 203 11.84 20.34 -13.86
N VAL A 204 13.14 20.62 -14.03
CA VAL A 204 13.97 21.30 -13.04
C VAL A 204 14.32 22.70 -13.50
N ASP A 205 13.78 23.70 -12.83
CA ASP A 205 14.13 25.11 -13.05
C ASP A 205 15.19 25.53 -12.04
N PHE A 206 16.44 25.61 -12.51
CA PHE A 206 17.61 25.98 -11.71
C PHE A 206 17.66 27.47 -11.36
N GLU A 207 16.96 28.32 -12.12
CA GLU A 207 16.89 29.77 -11.86
C GLU A 207 15.87 30.07 -10.74
N ARG A 208 14.68 29.50 -10.86
CA ARG A 208 13.61 29.63 -9.86
C ARG A 208 13.80 28.72 -8.65
N ASN A 209 14.75 27.81 -8.68
CA ASN A 209 15.01 26.79 -7.65
C ASN A 209 13.75 25.95 -7.34
N ILE A 210 13.10 25.42 -8.38
CA ILE A 210 11.91 24.54 -8.24
C ILE A 210 12.05 23.30 -9.11
N ILE A 211 11.34 22.23 -8.67
CA ILE A 211 11.09 21.03 -9.45
C ILE A 211 9.60 20.93 -9.71
N ILE A 212 9.21 20.78 -10.96
CA ILE A 212 7.82 20.61 -11.37
C ILE A 212 7.53 19.11 -11.48
N VAL A 213 6.71 18.58 -10.59
CA VAL A 213 6.28 17.17 -10.61
C VAL A 213 4.96 17.11 -11.38
N GLN A 214 4.97 16.54 -12.59
CA GLN A 214 3.82 16.53 -13.48
C GLN A 214 3.53 15.18 -14.10
N GLU A 215 4.43 14.20 -13.96
CA GLU A 215 4.31 12.86 -14.50
C GLU A 215 4.68 11.79 -13.48
N THR A 216 4.22 10.60 -13.72
CA THR A 216 4.53 9.43 -12.93
C THR A 216 4.66 8.19 -13.83
N ALA A 217 5.54 7.28 -13.43
CA ALA A 217 5.73 6.03 -14.14
C ALA A 217 4.72 4.99 -13.65
N HIS A 218 4.01 4.39 -14.59
CA HIS A 218 3.06 3.31 -14.35
C HIS A 218 3.53 2.02 -14.99
N VAL A 219 3.06 0.90 -14.47
CA VAL A 219 3.19 -0.41 -15.12
C VAL A 219 1.78 -0.86 -15.43
N ASP A 220 1.49 -0.99 -16.73
CA ASP A 220 0.24 -1.53 -17.24
C ASP A 220 0.56 -2.88 -17.90
N GLY A 221 0.18 -3.97 -17.23
CA GLY A 221 0.57 -5.31 -17.63
C GLY A 221 2.10 -5.47 -17.73
N THR A 222 2.62 -5.67 -18.95
CA THR A 222 4.06 -5.73 -19.24
C THR A 222 4.64 -4.41 -19.71
N LYS A 223 3.80 -3.41 -20.00
CA LYS A 223 4.23 -2.12 -20.53
C LYS A 223 4.59 -1.17 -19.39
N TYR A 224 5.65 -0.44 -19.60
CA TYR A 224 6.08 0.65 -18.72
C TYR A 224 5.75 1.97 -19.44
N GLU A 225 4.88 2.75 -18.84
CA GLU A 225 4.42 4.02 -19.40
C GLU A 225 4.68 5.18 -18.42
N ILE A 226 5.06 6.31 -18.98
CA ILE A 226 5.13 7.59 -18.26
C ILE A 226 3.91 8.38 -18.69
N SER A 227 3.07 8.76 -17.76
CA SER A 227 1.88 9.55 -18.06
C SER A 227 1.68 10.69 -17.07
N GLY A 228 1.00 11.73 -17.54
CA GLY A 228 0.49 12.83 -16.72
C GLY A 228 -0.80 12.50 -15.99
N ASP A 229 -1.35 11.28 -16.15
CA ASP A 229 -2.54 10.80 -15.44
C ASP A 229 -2.18 10.45 -14.00
N MET A 230 -2.16 11.47 -13.18
CA MET A 230 -1.85 11.33 -11.76
C MET A 230 -3.12 11.04 -10.97
N LYS A 231 -3.04 10.13 -9.98
CA LYS A 231 -4.18 9.66 -9.18
C LYS A 231 -5.01 10.77 -8.51
N THR A 232 -4.46 11.95 -8.32
CA THR A 232 -5.14 13.08 -7.68
C THR A 232 -4.65 14.41 -8.25
N ALA A 233 -5.51 15.45 -8.22
CA ALA A 233 -5.16 16.83 -8.59
C ALA A 233 -3.96 17.39 -7.79
N TRP A 234 -3.74 16.90 -6.56
CA TRP A 234 -2.61 17.26 -5.70
C TRP A 234 -1.26 16.69 -6.15
N SER A 235 -1.26 15.82 -7.13
CA SER A 235 -0.04 15.16 -7.61
C SER A 235 0.79 16.08 -8.48
N LYS A 236 0.16 16.98 -9.28
CA LYS A 236 0.88 18.04 -10.03
C LYS A 236 1.24 19.17 -9.08
N ARG A 237 2.53 19.44 -8.92
CA ARG A 237 3.01 20.38 -7.93
C ARG A 237 4.42 20.89 -8.21
N ALA A 238 4.74 22.07 -7.68
CA ALA A 238 6.12 22.56 -7.60
C ALA A 238 6.70 22.24 -6.22
N VAL A 239 7.94 21.79 -6.18
CA VAL A 239 8.68 21.48 -4.96
C VAL A 239 10.00 22.28 -4.98
N PRO A 240 10.46 22.84 -3.84
CA PRO A 240 11.73 23.56 -3.80
C PRO A 240 12.93 22.69 -4.18
N LEU A 241 13.85 23.30 -4.93
CA LEU A 241 15.16 22.72 -5.24
C LEU A 241 16.19 23.23 -4.20
N PHE A 242 16.26 22.55 -3.06
CA PHE A 242 17.20 22.90 -1.99
C PHE A 242 18.67 22.76 -2.41
N PRO A 243 19.61 23.51 -1.79
CA PRO A 243 21.02 23.55 -2.22
C PRO A 243 21.70 22.19 -2.36
N PRO A 244 21.57 21.22 -1.44
CA PRO A 244 22.19 19.90 -1.61
C PRO A 244 21.68 19.17 -2.85
N LEU A 245 20.37 19.27 -3.12
CA LEU A 245 19.75 18.66 -4.30
C LEU A 245 20.16 19.40 -5.58
N LYS A 246 20.21 20.74 -5.54
CA LYS A 246 20.69 21.57 -6.66
C LYS A 246 22.11 21.17 -7.08
N ALA A 247 23.00 20.97 -6.11
CA ALA A 247 24.36 20.50 -6.35
C ALA A 247 24.41 19.11 -7.00
N ALA A 248 23.59 18.16 -6.51
CA ALA A 248 23.53 16.81 -7.03
C ALA A 248 22.95 16.71 -8.46
N LEU A 249 22.14 17.68 -8.88
CA LEU A 249 21.50 17.70 -10.22
C LEU A 249 22.21 18.62 -11.22
N LYS A 250 23.10 19.50 -10.77
CA LYS A 250 23.82 20.47 -11.63
C LYS A 250 24.60 19.74 -12.72
N GLY A 251 24.46 20.22 -13.96
CA GLY A 251 25.14 19.67 -15.13
C GLY A 251 24.59 18.32 -15.63
N ARG A 252 23.46 17.87 -15.09
CA ARG A 252 22.74 16.68 -15.58
C ARG A 252 21.60 17.09 -16.49
N GLU A 253 21.34 16.27 -17.50
CA GLU A 253 20.28 16.46 -18.49
C GLU A 253 19.48 15.17 -18.72
N GLY A 254 18.31 15.30 -19.34
CA GLY A 254 17.44 14.17 -19.69
C GLY A 254 16.77 13.55 -18.45
N MET A 255 16.47 12.26 -18.53
CA MET A 255 15.79 11.55 -17.46
C MET A 255 16.68 11.46 -16.21
N LEU A 256 16.09 11.71 -15.03
CA LEU A 256 16.79 11.63 -13.72
C LEU A 256 17.53 10.31 -13.54
N ILE A 257 16.90 9.22 -13.99
CA ILE A 257 17.49 7.88 -13.94
C ILE A 257 17.07 7.05 -15.14
N THR A 258 18.02 6.38 -15.75
CA THR A 258 17.81 5.48 -16.88
C THR A 258 18.24 4.06 -16.55
N SER A 259 17.85 3.10 -17.40
CA SER A 259 18.43 1.76 -17.40
C SER A 259 19.93 1.82 -17.77
N ALA A 260 20.65 0.70 -17.64
CA ALA A 260 22.05 0.61 -18.07
C ALA A 260 22.24 0.89 -19.58
N HIS A 261 21.19 0.85 -20.35
CA HIS A 261 21.18 1.10 -21.80
C HIS A 261 20.57 2.46 -22.19
N GLY A 262 20.48 3.41 -21.24
CA GLY A 262 19.95 4.76 -21.49
C GLY A 262 18.41 4.84 -21.70
N LYS A 263 17.69 3.72 -21.63
CA LYS A 263 16.21 3.68 -21.76
C LYS A 263 15.53 4.03 -20.44
N PRO A 264 14.24 4.42 -20.43
CA PRO A 264 13.47 4.59 -19.21
C PRO A 264 13.59 3.38 -18.29
N ILE A 265 13.74 3.64 -16.99
CA ILE A 265 14.01 2.60 -16.00
C ILE A 265 12.75 1.82 -15.62
N THR A 266 12.71 0.53 -15.92
CA THR A 266 11.61 -0.37 -15.53
C THR A 266 11.63 -0.66 -14.04
N GLN A 267 10.54 -1.26 -13.51
CA GLN A 267 10.44 -1.65 -12.11
C GLN A 267 11.52 -2.66 -11.69
N SER A 268 11.85 -3.62 -12.55
CA SER A 268 12.91 -4.60 -12.29
C SER A 268 14.30 -3.95 -12.31
N SER A 269 14.59 -3.10 -13.30
CA SER A 269 15.84 -2.35 -13.37
C SER A 269 16.02 -1.40 -12.18
N TRP A 270 14.94 -0.77 -11.71
CA TRP A 270 14.96 0.04 -10.50
C TRP A 270 15.33 -0.79 -9.27
N LYS A 271 14.71 -1.96 -9.08
CA LYS A 271 15.05 -2.86 -7.96
C LYS A 271 16.52 -3.27 -7.97
N VAL A 272 17.06 -3.57 -9.16
CA VAL A 272 18.49 -3.92 -9.32
C VAL A 272 19.38 -2.72 -9.00
N ALA A 273 19.07 -1.53 -9.54
CA ALA A 273 19.82 -0.31 -9.28
C ALA A 273 19.79 0.09 -7.80
N TRP A 274 18.64 -0.04 -7.13
CA TRP A 274 18.48 0.19 -5.70
C TRP A 274 19.36 -0.73 -4.86
N ARG A 275 19.33 -2.04 -5.14
CA ARG A 275 20.20 -3.01 -4.44
C ARG A 275 21.67 -2.72 -4.67
N SER A 276 22.05 -2.34 -5.90
CA SER A 276 23.42 -1.94 -6.22
C SER A 276 23.86 -0.71 -5.43
N TYR A 277 22.97 0.26 -5.25
CA TYR A 277 23.24 1.44 -4.44
C TYR A 277 23.43 1.11 -2.97
N LEU A 278 22.51 0.36 -2.36
CA LEU A 278 22.64 -0.07 -0.96
C LEU A 278 23.94 -0.82 -0.74
N PHE A 279 24.30 -1.68 -1.67
CA PHE A 279 25.55 -2.40 -1.65
C PHE A 279 26.77 -1.50 -1.73
N CYS A 280 26.75 -0.51 -2.65
CA CYS A 280 27.81 0.49 -2.75
C CYS A 280 27.99 1.22 -1.42
N MET A 281 26.89 1.63 -0.79
CA MET A 281 26.89 2.30 0.51
C MET A 281 27.48 1.43 1.62
N GLU A 282 27.02 0.18 1.75
CA GLU A 282 27.53 -0.75 2.76
C GLU A 282 29.02 -1.02 2.56
N SER A 283 29.46 -1.18 1.31
CA SER A 283 30.89 -1.38 0.99
C SER A 283 31.73 -0.18 1.37
N ALA A 284 31.26 1.03 1.07
CA ALA A 284 31.96 2.26 1.41
C ALA A 284 32.03 2.50 2.92
N ILE A 285 30.90 2.29 3.64
CA ILE A 285 30.82 2.45 5.10
C ILE A 285 31.75 1.47 5.83
N ASN A 286 31.87 0.24 5.32
CA ASN A 286 32.63 -0.83 5.97
C ASN A 286 34.06 -1.01 5.39
N GLY A 287 34.49 -0.13 4.48
CA GLY A 287 35.83 -0.16 3.90
C GLY A 287 36.13 -1.39 3.03
N THR A 288 35.08 -2.03 2.46
CA THR A 288 35.22 -3.25 1.65
C THR A 288 35.22 -2.93 0.15
N SER A 289 35.97 -3.69 -0.66
CA SER A 289 35.98 -3.48 -2.10
C SER A 289 34.71 -4.00 -2.78
N LYS A 290 34.23 -3.28 -3.80
CA LYS A 290 33.04 -3.63 -4.62
C LYS A 290 33.09 -5.03 -5.26
N ARG A 291 34.22 -5.69 -5.32
CA ARG A 291 34.41 -7.01 -5.95
C ARG A 291 33.84 -8.21 -5.17
N TRP A 292 33.56 -8.07 -3.91
CA TRP A 292 33.17 -9.17 -3.02
C TRP A 292 31.74 -9.66 -3.18
N TYR A 293 30.85 -8.88 -3.80
CA TYR A 293 29.42 -9.13 -3.86
C TYR A 293 28.92 -9.91 -5.09
N GLY A 294 29.80 -10.35 -5.88
CA GLY A 294 29.41 -10.79 -7.22
C GLY A 294 28.89 -12.20 -7.36
N LYS A 295 28.61 -13.05 -6.36
CA LYS A 295 28.11 -14.43 -6.65
C LYS A 295 27.63 -15.29 -5.48
N THR A 296 27.43 -14.83 -4.27
CA THR A 296 26.91 -15.70 -3.21
C THR A 296 25.44 -15.46 -2.91
N LYS A 297 24.61 -16.50 -3.05
CA LYS A 297 23.18 -16.51 -2.64
C LYS A 297 23.00 -16.30 -1.14
N ASP A 298 24.02 -16.44 -0.35
CA ASP A 298 24.04 -16.18 1.08
C ASP A 298 24.72 -14.83 1.33
N HIS A 299 23.92 -13.79 1.55
CA HIS A 299 24.37 -12.44 1.96
C HIS A 299 24.95 -12.41 3.38
N LYS A 300 25.33 -13.51 3.92
CA LYS A 300 26.11 -13.61 5.16
C LYS A 300 27.58 -13.57 4.77
N ILE A 301 28.18 -12.38 4.87
CA ILE A 301 29.62 -12.28 4.95
C ILE A 301 30.04 -13.23 6.08
N LYS A 302 30.74 -14.29 5.74
CA LYS A 302 31.44 -15.10 6.76
C LYS A 302 32.31 -14.10 7.47
N LYS A 303 32.04 -13.81 8.75
CA LYS A 303 32.93 -13.07 9.60
C LYS A 303 34.29 -13.73 9.45
N ALA A 304 35.24 -13.07 8.79
CA ALA A 304 36.62 -13.46 8.87
C ALA A 304 36.94 -13.53 10.36
N ALA A 305 37.39 -14.64 10.84
CA ALA A 305 37.76 -14.81 12.23
C ALA A 305 38.87 -13.82 12.56
N GLY A 306 38.60 -12.78 13.33
CA GLY A 306 39.57 -11.80 13.80
C GLY A 306 39.03 -10.38 13.82
N ASN A 307 39.09 -9.74 14.92
CA ASN A 307 39.01 -8.30 15.33
C ASN A 307 38.53 -7.24 14.33
N LEU A 308 37.61 -7.52 13.42
CA LEU A 308 36.97 -6.51 12.59
C LEU A 308 35.84 -5.83 13.37
N PRO A 309 35.65 -4.51 13.22
CA PRO A 309 34.53 -3.82 13.81
C PRO A 309 33.21 -4.45 13.36
N PRO A 310 32.14 -4.35 14.17
CA PRO A 310 30.85 -4.91 13.80
C PRO A 310 30.37 -4.30 12.47
N TRP A 311 29.87 -5.16 11.57
CA TRP A 311 29.33 -4.76 10.28
C TRP A 311 28.19 -3.76 10.44
N ILE A 312 28.26 -2.65 9.74
CA ILE A 312 27.22 -1.61 9.72
C ILE A 312 26.31 -1.86 8.52
N ASP A 313 25.07 -2.30 8.80
CA ASP A 313 24.03 -2.46 7.79
C ASP A 313 23.49 -1.10 7.35
N PHE A 314 23.26 -0.93 6.04
CA PHE A 314 22.61 0.24 5.48
C PHE A 314 21.21 -0.12 4.95
N ASP A 315 20.29 -0.40 5.88
CA ASP A 315 18.92 -0.87 5.58
C ASP A 315 17.95 0.31 5.48
N ILE A 316 17.89 0.93 4.30
CA ILE A 316 16.90 1.94 3.95
C ILE A 316 16.04 1.48 2.78
N VAL A 317 14.84 2.02 2.66
CA VAL A 317 13.96 1.84 1.50
C VAL A 317 13.62 3.21 0.91
N PRO A 318 13.20 3.30 -0.38
CA PRO A 318 12.89 4.60 -1.01
C PRO A 318 11.92 5.46 -0.19
N TYR A 319 10.93 4.87 0.45
CA TYR A 319 10.00 5.60 1.31
C TYR A 319 10.62 6.14 2.61
N THR A 320 11.71 5.54 3.12
CA THR A 320 12.47 6.10 4.25
C THR A 320 12.98 7.50 3.92
N LEU A 321 13.50 7.71 2.70
CA LEU A 321 13.99 9.01 2.25
C LEU A 321 12.87 10.04 2.16
N ARG A 322 11.73 9.64 1.61
CA ARG A 322 10.57 10.52 1.55
C ARG A 322 10.00 10.86 2.94
N HIS A 323 10.03 9.94 3.90
CA HIS A 323 9.73 10.22 5.30
C HIS A 323 10.75 11.18 5.92
N ALA A 324 12.04 11.01 5.60
CA ALA A 324 13.10 11.92 6.04
C ALA A 324 12.91 13.34 5.50
N PHE A 325 12.38 13.52 4.29
CA PHE A 325 11.97 14.84 3.78
C PHE A 325 10.88 15.48 4.64
N CYS A 326 9.89 14.72 5.06
CA CYS A 326 8.85 15.22 5.96
C CYS A 326 9.44 15.67 7.30
N ALA A 327 10.36 14.88 7.88
CA ALA A 327 11.08 15.27 9.09
C ALA A 327 11.96 16.51 8.87
N PHE A 328 12.66 16.59 7.72
CA PHE A 328 13.42 17.78 7.34
C PHE A 328 12.55 19.03 7.26
N CYS A 329 11.36 18.96 6.65
CA CYS A 329 10.42 20.08 6.63
C CYS A 329 10.01 20.51 8.03
N ARG A 330 9.65 19.55 8.88
CA ARG A 330 9.29 19.78 10.27
C ARG A 330 10.42 20.49 11.04
N ASP A 331 11.64 19.96 10.95
CA ASP A 331 12.80 20.44 11.71
C ASP A 331 13.24 21.84 11.28
N ASN A 332 12.89 22.23 10.04
CA ASN A 332 13.14 23.59 9.49
C ASN A 332 11.91 24.51 9.60
N GLY A 333 10.89 24.14 10.40
CA GLY A 333 9.73 25.00 10.66
C GLY A 333 8.79 25.20 9.48
N VAL A 334 8.86 24.32 8.47
CA VAL A 334 7.93 24.39 7.34
C VAL A 334 6.52 24.03 7.83
N ASP A 335 5.56 24.85 7.46
CA ASP A 335 4.14 24.61 7.76
C ASP A 335 3.68 23.24 7.23
N ILE A 336 2.87 22.54 8.01
CA ILE A 336 2.40 21.18 7.71
C ILE A 336 1.61 21.09 6.40
N ASN A 337 0.82 22.12 6.06
CA ASN A 337 0.05 22.15 4.81
C ASN A 337 0.96 22.40 3.59
N THR A 338 2.01 23.17 3.78
CA THR A 338 3.07 23.39 2.78
C THR A 338 3.85 22.10 2.55
N CYS A 339 4.29 21.40 3.59
CA CYS A 339 4.91 20.08 3.50
C CYS A 339 3.99 19.08 2.78
N ARG A 340 2.70 19.06 3.13
CA ARG A 340 1.68 18.22 2.47
C ARG A 340 1.62 18.50 0.97
N ARG A 341 1.59 19.76 0.55
CA ARG A 341 1.60 20.16 -0.87
C ARG A 341 2.85 19.67 -1.57
N TRP A 342 4.04 19.93 -1.02
CA TRP A 342 5.30 19.48 -1.62
C TRP A 342 5.38 17.96 -1.73
N MET A 343 4.85 17.23 -0.76
CA MET A 343 4.78 15.78 -0.82
C MET A 343 3.66 15.24 -1.73
N GLY A 344 2.68 16.06 -2.11
CA GLY A 344 1.53 15.62 -2.91
C GLY A 344 0.68 14.57 -2.18
N HIS A 345 0.39 14.80 -0.89
CA HIS A 345 -0.47 13.94 -0.08
C HIS A 345 -1.87 14.54 0.02
N SER A 346 -2.88 13.71 -0.28
CA SER A 346 -4.28 14.07 -0.06
C SER A 346 -4.68 14.02 1.42
N ASP A 347 -4.06 13.13 2.21
CA ASP A 347 -4.36 12.92 3.63
C ASP A 347 -3.18 13.38 4.52
N LEU A 348 -3.51 14.09 5.58
CA LEU A 348 -2.56 14.59 6.60
C LEU A 348 -2.09 13.49 7.57
N LYS A 349 -2.79 12.37 7.71
CA LYS A 349 -2.52 11.35 8.74
C LYS A 349 -1.08 10.86 8.79
N MET A 350 -0.46 10.68 7.62
CA MET A 350 0.93 10.22 7.55
C MET A 350 1.90 11.32 8.00
N ILE A 351 1.64 12.57 7.58
CA ILE A 351 2.48 13.73 7.89
C ILE A 351 2.35 14.06 9.38
N LEU A 352 1.14 14.04 9.91
CA LEU A 352 0.88 14.24 11.34
C LEU A 352 1.72 13.32 12.22
N ARG A 353 1.80 12.04 11.90
CA ARG A 353 2.64 11.09 12.67
C ARG A 353 4.11 11.53 12.77
N VAL A 354 4.65 12.15 11.72
CA VAL A 354 6.03 12.67 11.72
C VAL A 354 6.11 13.99 12.46
N TYR A 355 5.11 14.86 12.31
CA TYR A 355 5.06 16.17 12.99
C TYR A 355 4.76 16.04 14.47
N ASP A 356 3.93 15.08 14.90
CA ASP A 356 3.55 14.84 16.29
C ASP A 356 4.66 14.14 17.10
N SER A 357 5.67 13.57 16.44
CA SER A 357 6.85 13.05 17.14
C SER A 357 7.73 14.21 17.63
N VAL A 358 7.28 14.87 18.70
CA VAL A 358 8.00 15.97 19.34
C VAL A 358 9.10 15.40 20.22
N SER A 359 10.36 15.76 19.97
CA SER A 359 11.43 15.56 20.94
C SER A 359 11.38 16.68 21.98
N SER A 360 11.77 16.38 23.24
CA SER A 360 11.87 17.35 24.33
C SER A 360 12.70 18.58 23.95
N ASP A 361 13.77 18.36 23.19
CA ASP A 361 14.66 19.43 22.70
C ASP A 361 13.95 20.39 21.73
N ARG A 362 12.99 19.90 20.96
CA ARG A 362 12.21 20.75 20.06
C ARG A 362 11.21 21.63 20.83
N GLU A 363 10.54 21.05 21.79
CA GLU A 363 9.60 21.81 22.63
C GLU A 363 10.33 22.97 23.34
N GLN A 364 11.54 22.73 23.81
CA GLN A 364 12.39 23.76 24.40
C GLN A 364 12.80 24.83 23.38
N ASN A 365 13.25 24.42 22.17
CA ASN A 365 13.63 25.34 21.10
C ASN A 365 12.46 26.22 20.62
N GLU A 366 11.25 25.65 20.53
CA GLU A 366 10.07 26.42 20.14
C GLU A 366 9.67 27.42 21.25
N ARG A 367 9.77 27.02 22.52
CA ARG A 367 9.57 27.91 23.65
C ARG A 367 10.54 29.11 23.62
N GLU A 368 11.83 28.84 23.41
CA GLU A 368 12.86 29.90 23.30
C GLU A 368 12.61 30.85 22.11
N LYS A 369 12.13 30.32 20.96
CA LYS A 369 11.74 31.17 19.81
C LYS A 369 10.60 32.11 20.15
N VAL A 370 9.55 31.59 20.78
CA VAL A 370 8.39 32.39 21.21
C VAL A 370 8.83 33.46 22.22
N GLU A 371 9.66 33.10 23.20
CA GLU A 371 10.19 34.06 24.18
C GLU A 371 11.03 35.15 23.53
N LYS A 372 11.92 34.82 22.59
CA LYS A 372 12.72 35.80 21.83
C LYS A 372 11.82 36.73 21.00
N GLN A 373 10.79 36.22 20.38
CA GLN A 373 9.86 37.02 19.60
C GLN A 373 9.01 37.92 20.48
N TRP A 374 8.55 37.40 21.61
CA TRP A 374 7.81 38.19 22.64
C TRP A 374 8.65 39.35 23.16
N ASN A 375 9.91 39.10 23.52
CA ASN A 375 10.82 40.13 24.04
C ASN A 375 11.16 41.20 22.97
N ARG A 376 11.21 40.85 21.68
CA ARG A 376 11.40 41.82 20.59
C ARG A 376 10.18 42.74 20.44
N VAL A 377 8.97 42.20 20.56
CA VAL A 377 7.73 42.99 20.50
C VAL A 377 7.64 43.95 21.67
N GLN A 378 7.97 43.51 22.89
CA GLN A 378 7.96 44.36 24.08
C GLN A 378 9.02 45.47 24.04
N ASN A 379 10.24 45.18 23.56
CA ASN A 379 11.31 46.17 23.43
C ASN A 379 11.01 47.16 22.29
N GLY A 380 10.38 46.72 21.18
CA GLY A 380 9.98 47.61 20.08
C GLY A 380 8.82 48.57 20.43
N VAL A 381 7.96 48.19 21.39
CA VAL A 381 6.89 49.07 21.90
C VAL A 381 7.44 50.14 22.88
N GLN A 382 8.61 49.90 23.53
CA GLN A 382 9.23 50.89 24.40
C GLN A 382 9.93 52.00 23.64
N ASP A 383 10.41 51.72 22.40
CA ASP A 383 11.07 52.76 21.57
C ASP A 383 10.08 53.72 20.85
N GLU A 384 8.79 53.35 20.72
CA GLU A 384 7.77 54.21 20.10
C GLU A 384 7.03 55.09 21.12
N THR A 385 7.20 54.89 22.43
CA THR A 385 6.58 55.71 23.49
C THR A 385 7.55 56.65 24.17
N GLY A 386 8.75 56.83 23.69
CA GLY A 386 9.85 57.64 24.24
C GLY A 386 10.20 58.90 23.45
N THR A 387 9.18 59.56 22.78
CA THR A 387 9.36 60.92 22.25
C THR A 387 8.20 61.80 22.66
#